data_45fa5e1202ff9845d180c220ecffa332
#
_entry.id   45fa5e1202ff9845d180c220ecffa332
#
_cell.length_a   1.000
_cell.length_b   1.000
_cell.length_c   1.000
_cell.angle_alpha   90.00
_cell.angle_beta   90.00
_cell.angle_gamma   90.00
#
_symmetry.space_group_name_H-M   'P 1'
#
loop_
_entity.id
_entity.type
_entity.pdbx_description
1 polymer ?
#
loop_
_entity_poly.entity_id
_entity_poly.type
_entity_poly.pdbx_seq_one_letter_code
_entity_poly.pdbx_strand_id
1 'polypeptide(L)'
;MDYIASLRVFQAQTENVRSLNQAIKQIRRAINASLRASDFTSANVQTKVLALTFSAWAEVRFSKLIHTPHGFDLSEILQIKTIQKQHGLEQGWEKCLELALRKVSASRRSNEIPNKRQQISRIIKTYIIEPSLLRNKIAHGQWKIALNRDNDAENPEFTARLKNLDVIAVTIWLQAYEFLARIIEDLIESPNKAFRRDYWLHLSELENFLEKTRSWTLQKKIQDLKLKTRTCS
;
A
#
# COMPACT_ATOMS: atom_id res chain seq x y z
N MET A 1 4.36 -4.13 26.57
CA MET A 1 3.14 -3.41 26.10
C MET A 1 1.95 -4.19 26.66
N ASP A 2 0.94 -3.54 27.19
CA ASP A 2 -0.30 -4.17 27.61
C ASP A 2 -1.43 -3.91 26.58
N TYR A 3 -2.62 -4.49 26.80
CA TYR A 3 -3.75 -4.34 25.90
C TYR A 3 -4.19 -2.87 25.77
N ILE A 4 -4.19 -2.12 26.87
CA ILE A 4 -4.59 -0.70 26.88
C ILE A 4 -3.62 0.13 26.03
N ALA A 5 -2.31 -0.14 26.15
CA ALA A 5 -1.31 0.52 25.30
C ALA A 5 -1.47 0.17 23.83
N SER A 6 -1.80 -1.09 23.48
CA SER A 6 -2.09 -1.49 22.10
C SER A 6 -3.32 -0.76 21.54
N LEU A 7 -4.38 -0.65 22.32
CA LEU A 7 -5.58 0.08 21.92
C LEU A 7 -5.31 1.57 21.69
N ARG A 8 -4.51 2.21 22.55
CA ARG A 8 -4.07 3.61 22.36
C ARG A 8 -3.31 3.79 21.06
N VAL A 9 -2.42 2.84 20.71
CA VAL A 9 -1.71 2.87 19.42
C VAL A 9 -2.69 2.77 18.26
N PHE A 10 -3.64 1.84 18.30
CA PHE A 10 -4.68 1.71 17.27
C PHE A 10 -5.48 3.00 17.09
N GLN A 11 -5.91 3.64 18.19
CA GLN A 11 -6.63 4.91 18.15
C GLN A 11 -5.79 6.04 17.54
N ALA A 12 -4.56 6.21 18.02
CA ALA A 12 -3.63 7.22 17.48
C ALA A 12 -3.36 7.01 15.99
N GLN A 13 -3.13 5.78 15.56
CA GLN A 13 -2.91 5.48 14.15
C GLN A 13 -4.18 5.65 13.31
N THR A 14 -5.36 5.51 13.88
CA THR A 14 -6.62 5.80 13.20
C THR A 14 -6.73 7.29 12.86
N GLU A 15 -6.36 8.19 13.77
CA GLU A 15 -6.34 9.63 13.52
C GLU A 15 -5.24 10.01 12.51
N ASN A 16 -4.05 9.40 12.61
CA ASN A 16 -2.98 9.61 11.65
C ASN A 16 -3.38 9.17 10.23
N VAL A 17 -4.01 8.00 10.07
CA VAL A 17 -4.55 7.54 8.77
C VAL A 17 -5.57 8.54 8.22
N ARG A 18 -6.47 9.06 9.07
CA ARG A 18 -7.48 10.05 8.67
C ARG A 18 -6.83 11.34 8.16
N SER A 19 -5.84 11.85 8.87
CA SER A 19 -5.07 13.05 8.47
C SER A 19 -4.32 12.84 7.15
N LEU A 20 -3.62 11.72 7.00
CA LEU A 20 -2.90 11.39 5.77
C LEU A 20 -3.84 11.17 4.57
N ASN A 21 -5.03 10.60 4.77
CA ASN A 21 -6.05 10.51 3.73
C ASN A 21 -6.50 11.89 3.23
N GLN A 22 -6.62 12.87 4.13
CA GLN A 22 -6.92 14.26 3.74
C GLN A 22 -5.78 14.86 2.92
N ALA A 23 -4.52 14.68 3.36
CA ALA A 23 -3.34 15.15 2.61
C ALA A 23 -3.26 14.51 1.22
N ILE A 24 -3.42 13.20 1.10
CA ILE A 24 -3.47 12.48 -0.18
C ILE A 24 -4.57 13.04 -1.09
N LYS A 25 -5.77 13.31 -0.55
CA LYS A 25 -6.87 13.90 -1.30
C LYS A 25 -6.52 15.28 -1.86
N GLN A 26 -5.87 16.14 -1.07
CA GLN A 26 -5.46 17.48 -1.49
C GLN A 26 -4.36 17.42 -2.56
N ILE A 27 -3.33 16.58 -2.37
CA ILE A 27 -2.26 16.41 -3.35
C ILE A 27 -2.82 15.89 -4.69
N ARG A 28 -3.73 14.91 -4.66
CA ARG A 28 -4.39 14.40 -5.89
C ARG A 28 -5.23 15.48 -6.59
N ARG A 29 -5.87 16.39 -5.86
CA ARG A 29 -6.58 17.54 -6.44
C ARG A 29 -5.61 18.48 -7.13
N ALA A 30 -4.48 18.79 -6.50
CA ALA A 30 -3.43 19.63 -7.08
C ALA A 30 -2.85 18.99 -8.36
N ILE A 31 -2.52 17.69 -8.34
CA ILE A 31 -2.07 16.97 -9.54
C ILE A 31 -3.12 17.06 -10.66
N ASN A 32 -4.40 16.84 -10.36
CA ASN A 32 -5.45 16.93 -11.35
C ASN A 32 -5.59 18.34 -11.94
N ALA A 33 -5.39 19.40 -11.13
CA ALA A 33 -5.38 20.79 -11.61
C ALA A 33 -4.20 21.05 -12.56
N SER A 34 -2.99 20.64 -12.18
CA SER A 34 -1.79 20.74 -13.04
C SER A 34 -1.95 19.98 -14.36
N LEU A 35 -2.53 18.77 -14.33
CA LEU A 35 -2.78 17.97 -15.53
C LEU A 35 -3.80 18.63 -16.47
N ARG A 36 -4.87 19.27 -15.93
CA ARG A 36 -5.82 20.04 -16.74
C ARG A 36 -5.15 21.25 -17.41
N ALA A 37 -4.28 21.93 -16.68
CA ALA A 37 -3.51 23.08 -17.18
C ALA A 37 -2.36 22.67 -18.13
N SER A 38 -2.16 21.36 -18.35
CA SER A 38 -1.00 20.82 -19.10
C SER A 38 0.35 21.17 -18.49
N ASP A 39 0.40 21.48 -17.19
CA ASP A 39 1.62 21.68 -16.40
C ASP A 39 2.15 20.34 -15.89
N PHE A 40 2.85 19.63 -16.77
CA PHE A 40 3.40 18.30 -16.46
C PHE A 40 4.57 18.36 -15.46
N THR A 41 5.26 19.48 -15.38
CA THR A 41 6.36 19.70 -14.43
C THR A 41 5.84 19.69 -13.00
N SER A 42 4.84 20.53 -12.71
CA SER A 42 4.20 20.57 -11.38
C SER A 42 3.51 19.23 -11.06
N ALA A 43 2.81 18.61 -12.03
CA ALA A 43 2.19 17.31 -11.82
C ALA A 43 3.22 16.21 -11.45
N ASN A 44 4.41 16.22 -12.06
CA ASN A 44 5.49 15.28 -11.73
C ASN A 44 6.05 15.50 -10.32
N VAL A 45 6.33 16.75 -9.94
CA VAL A 45 6.78 17.11 -8.59
C VAL A 45 5.75 16.66 -7.55
N GLN A 46 4.48 17.02 -7.74
CA GLN A 46 3.38 16.66 -6.84
C GLN A 46 3.16 15.13 -6.76
N THR A 47 3.41 14.40 -7.84
CA THR A 47 3.34 12.93 -7.83
C THR A 47 4.42 12.31 -6.93
N LYS A 48 5.64 12.88 -6.90
CA LYS A 48 6.68 12.43 -5.99
C LYS A 48 6.34 12.73 -4.54
N VAL A 49 5.76 13.92 -4.26
CA VAL A 49 5.22 14.24 -2.93
C VAL A 49 4.10 13.26 -2.55
N LEU A 50 3.22 12.91 -3.48
CA LEU A 50 2.19 11.89 -3.26
C LEU A 50 2.78 10.52 -2.91
N ALA A 51 3.85 10.11 -3.58
CA ALA A 51 4.54 8.84 -3.29
C ALA A 51 5.19 8.83 -1.89
N LEU A 52 5.76 9.96 -1.44
CA LEU A 52 6.25 10.11 -0.07
C LEU A 52 5.13 10.05 0.95
N THR A 53 4.01 10.74 0.68
CA THR A 53 2.82 10.74 1.56
C THR A 53 2.18 9.35 1.62
N PHE A 54 2.13 8.63 0.48
CA PHE A 54 1.69 7.22 0.44
C PHE A 54 2.53 6.35 1.37
N SER A 55 3.85 6.52 1.38
CA SER A 55 4.69 5.69 2.25
C SER A 55 4.42 5.97 3.74
N ALA A 56 4.32 7.23 4.13
CA ALA A 56 3.97 7.58 5.51
C ALA A 56 2.60 6.98 5.89
N TRP A 57 1.63 7.07 4.98
CA TRP A 57 0.31 6.48 5.15
C TRP A 57 0.39 4.95 5.26
N ALA A 58 1.20 4.27 4.44
CA ALA A 58 1.36 2.82 4.46
C ALA A 58 1.96 2.32 5.78
N GLU A 59 2.95 3.02 6.32
CA GLU A 59 3.57 2.70 7.62
C GLU A 59 2.55 2.83 8.77
N VAL A 60 1.80 3.93 8.79
CA VAL A 60 0.76 4.18 9.79
C VAL A 60 -0.38 3.17 9.67
N ARG A 61 -0.80 2.85 8.44
CA ARG A 61 -1.86 1.87 8.17
C ARG A 61 -1.45 0.45 8.59
N PHE A 62 -0.17 0.06 8.35
CA PHE A 62 0.35 -1.21 8.85
C PHE A 62 0.40 -1.27 10.38
N SER A 63 0.88 -0.18 11.02
CA SER A 63 0.87 -0.08 12.47
C SER A 63 -0.55 -0.19 13.03
N LYS A 64 -1.54 0.48 12.41
CA LYS A 64 -2.95 0.34 12.79
C LYS A 64 -3.42 -1.11 12.64
N LEU A 65 -3.13 -1.75 11.51
CA LEU A 65 -3.53 -3.12 11.18
C LEU A 65 -3.08 -4.12 12.26
N ILE A 66 -1.80 -4.10 12.62
CA ILE A 66 -1.27 -5.06 13.61
C ILE A 66 -1.77 -4.81 15.04
N HIS A 67 -2.32 -3.61 15.33
CA HIS A 67 -2.91 -3.28 16.63
C HIS A 67 -4.45 -3.31 16.61
N THR A 68 -5.06 -3.85 15.56
CA THR A 68 -6.53 -4.00 15.47
C THR A 68 -7.06 -4.74 16.71
N PRO A 69 -8.07 -4.15 17.42
CA PRO A 69 -8.64 -4.78 18.60
C PRO A 69 -9.17 -6.19 18.30
N HIS A 70 -8.92 -7.13 19.19
CA HIS A 70 -9.30 -8.54 19.04
C HIS A 70 -8.63 -9.28 17.86
N GLY A 71 -7.69 -8.63 17.16
CA GLY A 71 -6.92 -9.23 16.07
C GLY A 71 -5.72 -10.04 16.59
N PHE A 72 -4.51 -9.51 16.43
CA PHE A 72 -3.29 -10.13 16.97
C PHE A 72 -3.19 -9.95 18.48
N ASP A 73 -2.67 -10.96 19.18
CA ASP A 73 -2.28 -10.82 20.59
C ASP A 73 -0.97 -10.04 20.74
N LEU A 74 -0.61 -9.67 21.97
CA LEU A 74 0.58 -8.87 22.25
C LEU A 74 1.88 -9.56 21.85
N SER A 75 1.94 -10.87 21.97
CA SER A 75 3.10 -11.69 21.59
C SER A 75 3.26 -11.69 20.06
N GLU A 76 2.16 -11.86 19.33
CA GLU A 76 2.13 -11.80 17.87
C GLU A 76 2.55 -10.43 17.34
N ILE A 77 2.02 -9.34 17.94
CA ILE A 77 2.42 -7.96 17.60
C ILE A 77 3.92 -7.76 17.81
N LEU A 78 4.47 -8.25 18.95
CA LEU A 78 5.88 -8.14 19.23
C LEU A 78 6.73 -8.93 18.21
N GLN A 79 6.32 -10.13 17.83
CA GLN A 79 6.99 -10.93 16.80
C GLN A 79 7.05 -10.17 15.46
N ILE A 80 5.92 -9.62 15.00
CA ILE A 80 5.85 -8.86 13.74
C ILE A 80 6.81 -7.67 13.78
N LYS A 81 6.78 -6.87 14.86
CA LYS A 81 7.63 -5.69 15.03
C LYS A 81 9.11 -6.02 15.12
N THR A 82 9.46 -7.11 15.82
CA THR A 82 10.84 -7.56 15.96
C THR A 82 11.39 -8.01 14.61
N ILE A 83 10.66 -8.83 13.87
CA ILE A 83 11.05 -9.29 12.54
C ILE A 83 11.18 -8.11 11.57
N GLN A 84 10.21 -7.17 11.57
CA GLN A 84 10.29 -5.97 10.75
C GLN A 84 11.53 -5.13 11.05
N LYS A 85 11.87 -4.95 12.33
CA LYS A 85 13.05 -4.19 12.77
C LYS A 85 14.37 -4.86 12.36
N GLN A 86 14.44 -6.18 12.44
CA GLN A 86 15.68 -6.95 12.19
C GLN A 86 15.89 -7.24 10.69
N HIS A 87 14.81 -7.51 9.95
CA HIS A 87 14.86 -8.05 8.59
C HIS A 87 14.13 -7.19 7.55
N GLY A 88 13.62 -6.03 7.96
CA GLY A 88 12.97 -5.05 7.07
C GLY A 88 11.48 -5.27 6.84
N LEU A 89 10.92 -4.37 6.02
CA LEU A 89 9.48 -4.25 5.79
C LEU A 89 8.87 -5.52 5.21
N GLU A 90 9.54 -6.16 4.25
CA GLU A 90 9.06 -7.38 3.58
C GLU A 90 8.82 -8.50 4.59
N GLN A 91 9.82 -8.77 5.44
CA GLN A 91 9.72 -9.83 6.44
C GLN A 91 8.68 -9.51 7.53
N GLY A 92 8.49 -8.23 7.85
CA GLY A 92 7.40 -7.79 8.74
C GLY A 92 6.01 -8.13 8.18
N TRP A 93 5.79 -7.88 6.88
CA TRP A 93 4.54 -8.22 6.20
C TRP A 93 4.34 -9.73 6.06
N GLU A 94 5.40 -10.48 5.69
CA GLU A 94 5.34 -11.94 5.61
C GLU A 94 5.01 -12.56 6.97
N LYS A 95 5.59 -12.04 8.06
CA LYS A 95 5.27 -12.50 9.42
C LYS A 95 3.84 -12.16 9.81
N CYS A 96 3.36 -10.98 9.47
CA CYS A 96 1.97 -10.58 9.68
C CYS A 96 1.00 -11.52 8.96
N LEU A 97 1.24 -11.81 7.68
CA LEU A 97 0.44 -12.74 6.88
C LEU A 97 0.49 -14.16 7.43
N GLU A 98 1.67 -14.65 7.82
CA GLU A 98 1.83 -15.97 8.43
C GLU A 98 0.96 -16.14 9.67
N LEU A 99 1.04 -15.16 10.59
CA LEU A 99 0.27 -15.21 11.84
C LEU A 99 -1.24 -15.06 11.58
N ALA A 100 -1.66 -14.21 10.64
CA ALA A 100 -3.06 -14.09 10.26
C ALA A 100 -3.63 -15.41 9.70
N LEU A 101 -2.88 -16.09 8.82
CA LEU A 101 -3.30 -17.37 8.25
C LEU A 101 -3.31 -18.52 9.29
N ARG A 102 -2.49 -18.46 10.33
CA ARG A 102 -2.51 -19.43 11.43
C ARG A 102 -3.83 -19.39 12.23
N LYS A 103 -4.49 -18.23 12.28
CA LYS A 103 -5.79 -18.09 12.98
C LYS A 103 -6.93 -18.79 12.24
N VAL A 104 -6.75 -19.09 10.97
CA VAL A 104 -7.76 -19.78 10.16
C VAL A 104 -7.78 -21.26 10.51
N SER A 105 -8.86 -21.73 11.14
CA SER A 105 -9.09 -23.14 11.47
C SER A 105 -9.56 -23.99 10.28
N ALA A 106 -9.44 -23.47 9.05
CA ALA A 106 -9.73 -24.20 7.84
C ALA A 106 -8.83 -25.45 7.75
N SER A 107 -9.42 -26.56 7.37
CA SER A 107 -8.83 -27.88 7.34
C SER A 107 -7.34 -27.83 6.94
N ARG A 108 -6.46 -28.14 7.86
CA ARG A 108 -5.00 -28.21 7.68
C ARG A 108 -4.56 -29.16 6.54
N ARG A 109 -5.52 -29.81 5.87
CA ARG A 109 -5.32 -30.80 4.81
C ARG A 109 -5.49 -30.23 3.39
N SER A 110 -5.90 -28.97 3.20
CA SER A 110 -6.05 -28.39 1.86
C SER A 110 -4.80 -27.60 1.46
N ASN A 111 -4.36 -27.75 0.22
CA ASN A 111 -3.32 -26.92 -0.40
C ASN A 111 -3.78 -25.46 -0.63
N GLU A 112 -4.94 -25.12 -0.16
CA GLU A 112 -5.58 -23.82 -0.34
C GLU A 112 -4.82 -22.71 0.39
N ILE A 113 -4.45 -22.93 1.66
CA ILE A 113 -3.72 -21.92 2.46
C ILE A 113 -2.34 -21.60 1.89
N PRO A 114 -1.48 -22.58 1.52
CA PRO A 114 -0.21 -22.31 0.87
C PRO A 114 -0.33 -21.52 -0.43
N ASN A 115 -1.29 -21.89 -1.29
CA ASN A 115 -1.52 -21.17 -2.56
C ASN A 115 -1.94 -19.72 -2.34
N LYS A 116 -2.84 -19.47 -1.41
CA LYS A 116 -3.29 -18.12 -1.03
C LYS A 116 -2.17 -17.30 -0.42
N ARG A 117 -1.38 -17.88 0.46
CA ARG A 117 -0.19 -17.23 0.99
C ARG A 117 0.72 -16.77 -0.13
N GLN A 118 1.06 -17.66 -1.07
CA GLN A 118 1.93 -17.31 -2.19
C GLN A 118 1.34 -16.17 -3.05
N GLN A 119 0.05 -16.19 -3.30
CA GLN A 119 -0.66 -15.15 -4.06
C GLN A 119 -0.58 -13.80 -3.34
N ILE A 120 -0.92 -13.74 -2.04
CA ILE A 120 -0.86 -12.50 -1.25
C ILE A 120 0.58 -12.00 -1.14
N SER A 121 1.57 -12.87 -0.91
CA SER A 121 2.98 -12.51 -0.86
C SER A 121 3.46 -11.84 -2.15
N ARG A 122 3.03 -12.30 -3.33
CA ARG A 122 3.32 -11.63 -4.62
C ARG A 122 2.73 -10.23 -4.67
N ILE A 123 1.49 -10.05 -4.19
CA ILE A 123 0.82 -8.75 -4.16
C ILE A 123 1.53 -7.81 -3.17
N ILE A 124 1.92 -8.30 -1.98
CA ILE A 124 2.72 -7.55 -1.01
C ILE A 124 4.01 -7.06 -1.68
N LYS A 125 4.74 -7.94 -2.34
CA LYS A 125 5.99 -7.60 -3.01
C LYS A 125 5.78 -6.49 -4.03
N THR A 126 4.81 -6.66 -4.94
CA THR A 126 4.58 -5.73 -6.06
C THR A 126 4.01 -4.38 -5.63
N TYR A 127 3.07 -4.35 -4.66
CA TYR A 127 2.33 -3.13 -4.33
C TYR A 127 2.69 -2.48 -2.99
N ILE A 128 3.55 -3.11 -2.21
CA ILE A 128 4.07 -2.55 -0.94
C ILE A 128 5.59 -2.41 -0.99
N ILE A 129 6.31 -3.49 -1.29
CA ILE A 129 7.76 -3.50 -1.16
C ILE A 129 8.42 -2.71 -2.30
N GLU A 130 8.05 -2.98 -3.55
CA GLU A 130 8.61 -2.25 -4.70
C GLU A 130 8.33 -0.73 -4.65
N PRO A 131 7.12 -0.25 -4.32
CA PRO A 131 6.89 1.17 -4.07
C PRO A 131 7.75 1.75 -2.95
N SER A 132 7.99 0.99 -1.87
CA SER A 132 8.81 1.47 -0.76
C SER A 132 10.28 1.67 -1.16
N LEU A 133 10.82 0.80 -2.01
CA LEU A 133 12.16 0.95 -2.57
C LEU A 133 12.28 2.21 -3.44
N LEU A 134 11.28 2.46 -4.30
CA LEU A 134 11.25 3.67 -5.13
C LEU A 134 11.13 4.94 -4.27
N ARG A 135 10.27 4.91 -3.24
CA ARG A 135 10.13 6.00 -2.29
C ARG A 135 11.45 6.32 -1.58
N ASN A 136 12.22 5.31 -1.21
CA ASN A 136 13.52 5.53 -0.58
C ASN A 136 14.43 6.39 -1.47
N LYS A 137 14.48 6.12 -2.78
CA LYS A 137 15.20 6.97 -3.73
C LYS A 137 14.71 8.41 -3.71
N ILE A 138 13.40 8.62 -3.74
CA ILE A 138 12.78 9.96 -3.70
C ILE A 138 13.09 10.67 -2.37
N ALA A 139 13.00 9.98 -1.24
CA ALA A 139 13.27 10.54 0.10
C ALA A 139 14.72 10.97 0.28
N HIS A 140 15.65 10.28 -0.39
CA HIS A 140 17.07 10.65 -0.42
C HIS A 140 17.43 11.64 -1.53
N GLY A 141 16.46 12.38 -2.09
CA GLY A 141 16.68 13.44 -3.07
C GLY A 141 16.93 12.97 -4.50
N GLN A 142 16.84 11.67 -4.78
CA GLN A 142 17.05 11.10 -6.11
C GLN A 142 15.76 11.22 -6.95
N TRP A 143 15.45 12.42 -7.40
CA TRP A 143 14.16 12.72 -8.06
C TRP A 143 14.15 12.52 -9.57
N LYS A 144 15.32 12.50 -10.22
CA LYS A 144 15.47 12.33 -11.68
C LYS A 144 16.33 11.13 -12.02
N ILE A 145 17.46 11.00 -11.34
CA ILE A 145 18.44 9.95 -11.52
C ILE A 145 18.57 9.21 -10.21
N ALA A 146 18.41 7.89 -10.26
CA ALA A 146 18.66 7.02 -9.12
C ALA A 146 20.12 6.54 -9.16
N LEU A 147 20.77 6.55 -8.02
CA LEU A 147 22.11 6.01 -7.86
C LEU A 147 22.04 4.57 -7.32
N ASN A 148 23.11 3.81 -7.49
CA ASN A 148 23.28 2.51 -6.87
C ASN A 148 23.39 2.63 -5.33
N ARG A 149 23.67 1.53 -4.63
CA ARG A 149 23.77 1.50 -3.17
C ARG A 149 24.93 2.35 -2.65
N ASP A 150 26.03 2.37 -3.37
CA ASP A 150 27.28 3.02 -2.96
C ASP A 150 27.34 4.50 -3.40
N ASN A 151 26.32 4.98 -4.13
CA ASN A 151 26.20 6.32 -4.70
C ASN A 151 27.34 6.72 -5.64
N ASP A 152 27.97 5.77 -6.31
CA ASP A 152 29.09 5.98 -7.23
C ASP A 152 28.72 5.77 -8.70
N ALA A 153 27.53 5.20 -8.99
CA ALA A 153 27.04 4.97 -10.34
C ALA A 153 25.51 5.13 -10.45
N GLU A 154 25.01 5.44 -11.64
CA GLU A 154 23.58 5.46 -11.93
C GLU A 154 23.00 4.03 -11.81
N ASN A 155 21.78 3.94 -11.28
CA ASN A 155 20.95 2.75 -11.37
C ASN A 155 19.89 2.97 -12.47
N PRO A 156 20.08 2.43 -13.69
CA PRO A 156 19.19 2.70 -14.82
C PRO A 156 17.75 2.22 -14.60
N GLU A 157 17.58 1.08 -13.92
CA GLU A 157 16.26 0.53 -13.62
C GLU A 157 15.45 1.48 -12.74
N PHE A 158 16.00 1.90 -11.60
CA PHE A 158 15.31 2.84 -10.73
C PHE A 158 15.16 4.23 -11.36
N THR A 159 16.11 4.66 -12.19
CA THR A 159 15.97 5.91 -12.98
C THR A 159 14.78 5.83 -13.92
N ALA A 160 14.60 4.72 -14.64
CA ALA A 160 13.45 4.50 -15.51
C ALA A 160 12.13 4.49 -14.70
N ARG A 161 12.10 3.82 -13.54
CA ARG A 161 10.95 3.80 -12.63
C ARG A 161 10.59 5.19 -12.13
N LEU A 162 11.58 6.03 -11.77
CA LEU A 162 11.35 7.43 -11.35
C LEU A 162 10.77 8.30 -12.48
N LYS A 163 11.24 8.09 -13.73
CA LYS A 163 10.72 8.80 -14.92
C LYS A 163 9.28 8.43 -15.24
N ASN A 164 8.93 7.15 -15.06
CA ASN A 164 7.61 6.61 -15.38
C ASN A 164 6.62 6.70 -14.21
N LEU A 165 7.05 7.22 -13.04
CA LEU A 165 6.17 7.36 -11.90
C LEU A 165 5.11 8.43 -12.17
N ASP A 166 3.86 8.03 -12.15
CA ASP A 166 2.71 8.90 -12.32
C ASP A 166 1.65 8.72 -11.22
N VAL A 167 0.63 9.55 -11.25
CA VAL A 167 -0.48 9.52 -10.28
C VAL A 167 -1.32 8.23 -10.38
N ILE A 168 -1.32 7.56 -11.53
CA ILE A 168 -2.04 6.29 -11.73
C ILE A 168 -1.36 5.21 -10.91
N ALA A 169 -0.03 5.08 -11.04
CA ALA A 169 0.75 4.11 -10.27
C ALA A 169 0.52 4.25 -8.75
N VAL A 170 0.62 5.48 -8.22
CA VAL A 170 0.39 5.71 -6.77
C VAL A 170 -1.08 5.45 -6.38
N THR A 171 -2.03 5.70 -7.27
CA THR A 171 -3.45 5.37 -7.02
C THR A 171 -3.66 3.86 -6.92
N ILE A 172 -3.00 3.10 -7.78
CA ILE A 172 -3.05 1.62 -7.76
C ILE A 172 -2.44 1.09 -6.46
N TRP A 173 -1.28 1.62 -6.04
CA TRP A 173 -0.64 1.23 -4.78
C TRP A 173 -1.53 1.46 -3.57
N LEU A 174 -2.17 2.64 -3.47
CA LEU A 174 -3.12 2.97 -2.40
C LEU A 174 -4.27 1.97 -2.31
N GLN A 175 -4.89 1.67 -3.46
CA GLN A 175 -6.03 0.76 -3.50
C GLN A 175 -5.63 -0.70 -3.22
N ALA A 176 -4.54 -1.17 -3.83
CA ALA A 176 -4.03 -2.52 -3.58
C ALA A 176 -3.69 -2.72 -2.09
N TYR A 177 -3.08 -1.69 -1.47
CA TYR A 177 -2.80 -1.73 -0.04
C TYR A 177 -4.07 -1.82 0.81
N GLU A 178 -5.12 -1.04 0.49
CA GLU A 178 -6.38 -1.08 1.23
C GLU A 178 -7.06 -2.46 1.12
N PHE A 179 -7.04 -3.09 -0.05
CA PHE A 179 -7.55 -4.46 -0.20
C PHE A 179 -6.74 -5.45 0.64
N LEU A 180 -5.40 -5.37 0.59
CA LEU A 180 -4.53 -6.23 1.41
C LEU A 180 -4.79 -6.05 2.90
N ALA A 181 -4.94 -4.82 3.36
CA ALA A 181 -5.23 -4.53 4.75
C ALA A 181 -6.57 -5.12 5.18
N ARG A 182 -7.63 -4.99 4.37
CA ARG A 182 -8.95 -5.61 4.63
C ARG A 182 -8.87 -7.13 4.70
N ILE A 183 -8.18 -7.76 3.73
CA ILE A 183 -7.99 -9.21 3.73
C ILE A 183 -7.36 -9.68 5.05
N ILE A 184 -6.33 -8.99 5.54
CA ILE A 184 -5.67 -9.36 6.79
C ILE A 184 -6.55 -9.04 8.00
N GLU A 185 -7.25 -7.89 8.02
CA GLU A 185 -8.22 -7.54 9.07
C GLU A 185 -9.28 -8.64 9.21
N ASP A 186 -9.87 -9.11 8.11
CA ASP A 186 -10.85 -10.20 8.12
C ASP A 186 -10.27 -11.51 8.69
N LEU A 187 -9.03 -11.83 8.31
CA LEU A 187 -8.35 -13.04 8.81
C LEU A 187 -8.10 -13.01 10.31
N ILE A 188 -7.86 -11.84 10.90
CA ILE A 188 -7.51 -11.71 12.32
C ILE A 188 -8.71 -11.43 13.23
N GLU A 189 -9.74 -10.72 12.74
CA GLU A 189 -10.94 -10.38 13.53
C GLU A 189 -11.96 -11.52 13.55
N SER A 190 -12.13 -12.22 12.43
CA SER A 190 -13.14 -13.25 12.28
C SER A 190 -12.67 -14.45 11.46
N PRO A 191 -11.58 -15.13 11.86
CA PRO A 191 -10.87 -16.10 11.04
C PRO A 191 -11.76 -17.23 10.50
N ASN A 192 -12.74 -17.68 11.28
CA ASN A 192 -13.61 -18.80 10.90
C ASN A 192 -14.79 -18.41 10.00
N LYS A 193 -15.28 -17.18 10.12
CA LYS A 193 -16.40 -16.65 9.32
C LYS A 193 -15.89 -15.94 8.07
N ALA A 194 -14.96 -15.02 8.23
CA ALA A 194 -14.43 -14.19 7.16
C ALA A 194 -13.66 -15.02 6.11
N PHE A 195 -12.90 -16.04 6.52
CA PHE A 195 -12.16 -16.88 5.58
C PHE A 195 -13.07 -17.59 4.57
N ARG A 196 -14.26 -18.01 4.98
CA ARG A 196 -15.21 -18.71 4.09
C ARG A 196 -16.06 -17.77 3.25
N ARG A 197 -16.35 -16.55 3.73
CA ARG A 197 -17.30 -15.63 3.13
C ARG A 197 -16.61 -14.42 2.47
N ASP A 198 -15.75 -13.72 3.23
CA ASP A 198 -15.29 -12.39 2.88
C ASP A 198 -13.90 -12.39 2.23
N TYR A 199 -13.03 -13.33 2.61
CA TYR A 199 -11.69 -13.48 2.03
C TYR A 199 -11.73 -13.64 0.50
N TRP A 200 -12.58 -14.54 0.00
CA TRP A 200 -12.75 -14.77 -1.44
C TRP A 200 -13.27 -13.53 -2.15
N LEU A 201 -14.21 -12.84 -1.53
CA LEU A 201 -14.78 -11.63 -2.08
C LEU A 201 -13.70 -10.55 -2.22
N HIS A 202 -12.98 -10.23 -1.14
CA HIS A 202 -11.96 -9.19 -1.16
C HIS A 202 -10.76 -9.54 -2.04
N LEU A 203 -10.36 -10.81 -2.09
CA LEU A 203 -9.30 -11.24 -3.01
C LEU A 203 -9.76 -11.12 -4.47
N SER A 204 -10.98 -11.55 -4.79
CA SER A 204 -11.56 -11.40 -6.14
C SER A 204 -11.76 -9.92 -6.52
N GLU A 205 -12.18 -9.07 -5.58
CA GLU A 205 -12.27 -7.62 -5.81
C GLU A 205 -10.89 -7.00 -6.11
N LEU A 206 -9.85 -7.42 -5.37
CA LEU A 206 -8.48 -7.00 -5.63
C LEU A 206 -8.01 -7.44 -7.02
N GLU A 207 -8.22 -8.70 -7.40
CA GLU A 207 -7.84 -9.21 -8.72
C GLU A 207 -8.57 -8.47 -9.84
N ASN A 208 -9.88 -8.29 -9.71
CA ASN A 208 -10.70 -7.53 -10.66
C ASN A 208 -10.23 -6.06 -10.74
N PHE A 209 -9.87 -5.44 -9.62
CA PHE A 209 -9.32 -4.11 -9.61
C PHE A 209 -7.99 -4.05 -10.36
N LEU A 210 -7.07 -4.96 -10.07
CA LEU A 210 -5.76 -5.03 -10.72
C LEU A 210 -5.89 -5.28 -12.23
N GLU A 211 -6.82 -6.12 -12.65
CA GLU A 211 -7.10 -6.36 -14.07
C GLU A 211 -7.63 -5.09 -14.76
N LYS A 212 -8.60 -4.41 -14.17
CA LYS A 212 -9.11 -3.13 -14.69
C LYS A 212 -8.03 -2.06 -14.81
N THR A 213 -7.08 -2.04 -13.86
CA THR A 213 -6.02 -1.02 -13.85
C THR A 213 -4.97 -1.22 -14.95
N ARG A 214 -4.90 -2.40 -15.59
CA ARG A 214 -4.01 -2.63 -16.75
C ARG A 214 -4.28 -1.69 -17.92
N SER A 215 -5.52 -1.25 -18.08
CA SER A 215 -5.92 -0.30 -19.12
C SER A 215 -5.79 1.18 -18.70
N TRP A 216 -5.40 1.45 -17.46
CA TRP A 216 -5.29 2.82 -16.97
C TRP A 216 -4.00 3.47 -17.43
N THR A 217 -4.13 4.62 -18.06
CA THR A 217 -2.98 5.42 -18.53
C THR A 217 -3.12 6.86 -18.10
N LEU A 218 -1.99 7.55 -17.93
CA LEU A 218 -1.98 8.98 -17.64
C LEU A 218 -2.66 9.77 -18.76
N GLN A 219 -2.47 9.37 -20.01
CA GLN A 219 -3.10 10.02 -21.17
C GLN A 219 -4.63 9.97 -21.11
N LYS A 220 -5.21 8.79 -20.86
CA LYS A 220 -6.67 8.63 -20.68
C LYS A 220 -7.17 9.48 -19.52
N LYS A 221 -6.47 9.49 -18.40
CA LYS A 221 -6.83 10.35 -17.26
C LYS A 221 -6.82 11.83 -17.62
N ILE A 222 -5.84 12.31 -18.38
CA ILE A 222 -5.80 13.71 -18.84
C ILE A 222 -7.00 14.04 -19.74
N GLN A 223 -7.32 13.14 -20.69
CA GLN A 223 -8.50 13.30 -21.56
C GLN A 223 -9.79 13.41 -20.74
N ASP A 224 -10.01 12.49 -19.79
CA ASP A 224 -11.19 12.49 -18.93
C ASP A 224 -11.29 13.76 -18.07
N LEU A 225 -10.15 14.27 -17.58
CA LEU A 225 -10.10 15.51 -16.80
C LEU A 225 -10.45 16.74 -17.64
N LYS A 226 -10.05 16.79 -18.91
CA LYS A 226 -10.36 17.88 -19.84
C LYS A 226 -11.83 17.85 -20.33
N LEU A 227 -12.40 16.65 -20.52
CA LEU A 227 -13.80 16.49 -20.89
C LEU A 227 -14.73 16.99 -19.78
N LYS A 228 -14.46 16.65 -18.51
CA LYS A 228 -15.29 17.09 -17.37
C LYS A 228 -15.34 18.62 -17.21
N THR A 229 -14.34 19.35 -17.66
CA THR A 229 -14.33 20.83 -17.59
C THR A 229 -15.26 21.44 -18.63
N ARG A 230 -15.46 20.78 -19.79
CA ARG A 230 -16.32 21.26 -20.86
C ARG A 230 -17.83 21.07 -20.61
N THR A 231 -18.17 20.13 -19.72
CA THR A 231 -19.56 19.86 -19.34
C THR A 231 -20.06 20.71 -18.17
N CYS A 232 -19.18 21.46 -17.50
CA CYS A 232 -19.51 22.34 -16.37
C CYS A 232 -19.44 23.85 -16.75
N SER A 233 -19.16 24.17 -17.98
CA SER A 233 -19.19 25.53 -18.57
C SER A 233 -20.33 25.63 -19.55
#